data_35a56f13a2e7854477ce507bd3d5ac2b
#
_entry.id   35a56f13a2e7854477ce507bd3d5ac2b
#
_cell.length_a   1.000
_cell.length_b   1.000
_cell.length_c   1.000
_cell.angle_alpha   90.00
_cell.angle_beta   90.00
_cell.angle_gamma   90.00
#
_symmetry.space_group_name_H-M   'P 1'
#
loop_
_entity.id
_entity.type
_entity.pdbx_description
1 polymer ?
#
loop_
_entity_poly.entity_id
_entity_poly.type
_entity_poly.pdbx_seq_one_letter_code
_entity_poly.pdbx_strand_id
1 'polypeptide(L)'
;MGLTKQSVGMGAVDSGLEIKKQTPDDKIIAIAGNPNVGKSTLFNNLTGMNQHTGNWPGKTVTNAQGFCKTRNHGYVLVDIPGTYSLMAHSAEEEVARNFICFGGSDSVVVVCDATCLERNMNLVLQTMEISDHVLVCVNLLDEAARKNISIDLEMLSEKLGVPVVGTIARKKKSLEQFLKQLDALVDDKKDLHPYQVQYSPIIEQAIAMAEPLVKARVEGKINSRWLTLKLLDSDPSLMKELKAYLGEDILDIPELTQALDEAREHLSKYGVTREIMGDRVVAALVASAEKICRDTVHFNQSEYNEGDRRLDKILTSRFTGYPVMIGMLAVVFWLTITGANYPSQMLADAFFRLQ
;
A
#
# COMPACT_ATOMS: atom_id res chain seq x y z
N MET A 1 9.69 39.41 7.93
CA MET A 1 8.62 39.61 6.96
C MET A 1 7.88 38.28 6.86
N GLY A 2 6.67 38.22 7.45
CA GLY A 2 5.88 36.99 7.49
C GLY A 2 5.26 36.70 6.12
N LEU A 3 5.43 35.49 5.65
CA LEU A 3 4.74 35.00 4.44
C LEU A 3 3.25 34.85 4.78
N THR A 4 2.41 35.54 4.04
CA THR A 4 0.96 35.52 4.20
C THR A 4 0.37 34.21 3.68
N LYS A 5 -0.69 33.69 4.34
CA LYS A 5 -1.47 32.48 4.02
C LYS A 5 -2.01 32.37 2.58
N GLN A 6 -1.76 33.34 1.72
CA GLN A 6 -2.26 33.40 0.32
C GLN A 6 -1.26 32.87 -0.73
N SER A 7 -0.01 32.55 -0.37
CA SER A 7 0.99 32.04 -1.31
C SER A 7 1.16 30.52 -1.31
N VAL A 8 0.42 29.83 -0.47
CA VAL A 8 0.39 28.36 -0.40
C VAL A 8 -1.00 27.93 -0.79
N GLY A 9 -1.14 27.18 -1.89
CA GLY A 9 -2.43 26.74 -2.39
C GLY A 9 -3.28 26.09 -1.27
N MET A 10 -4.58 26.44 -1.23
CA MET A 10 -5.55 25.87 -0.30
C MET A 10 -5.63 24.35 -0.51
N GLY A 11 -4.90 23.56 0.25
CA GLY A 11 -4.90 22.10 0.19
C GLY A 11 -3.81 21.43 1.00
N ALA A 12 -2.76 22.16 1.35
CA ALA A 12 -1.67 21.62 2.19
C ALA A 12 -1.91 22.00 3.67
N VAL A 13 -3.04 21.58 4.24
CA VAL A 13 -3.29 21.76 5.68
C VAL A 13 -2.98 20.47 6.40
N ASP A 14 -1.84 20.52 7.09
CA ASP A 14 -1.49 19.73 8.28
C ASP A 14 -1.33 18.21 8.24
N SER A 15 -0.76 17.65 7.17
CA SER A 15 0.10 16.47 7.40
C SER A 15 1.44 16.88 8.07
N GLY A 16 1.64 18.19 8.30
CA GLY A 16 2.89 18.77 8.79
C GLY A 16 4.08 18.61 7.83
N LEU A 17 3.88 17.96 6.68
CA LEU A 17 4.92 17.72 5.68
C LEU A 17 4.94 18.90 4.69
N GLU A 18 6.05 19.64 4.68
CA GLU A 18 6.26 20.68 3.68
C GLU A 18 6.60 20.04 2.32
N ILE A 19 5.67 20.16 1.35
CA ILE A 19 5.87 19.66 -0.01
C ILE A 19 6.46 20.76 -0.87
N LYS A 20 7.68 20.52 -1.41
CA LYS A 20 8.41 21.48 -2.23
C LYS A 20 8.07 21.31 -3.70
N LYS A 21 7.14 22.10 -4.22
CA LYS A 21 6.88 22.21 -5.67
C LYS A 21 7.93 23.07 -6.35
N GLN A 22 8.36 22.72 -7.56
CA GLN A 22 9.24 23.55 -8.38
C GLN A 22 8.45 24.64 -9.12
N THR A 23 7.22 24.29 -9.53
CA THR A 23 6.26 25.23 -10.11
C THR A 23 4.91 25.06 -9.42
N PRO A 24 4.03 26.10 -9.42
CA PRO A 24 2.69 25.98 -8.84
C PRO A 24 1.82 24.91 -9.49
N ASP A 25 2.08 24.59 -10.75
CA ASP A 25 1.31 23.62 -11.54
C ASP A 25 1.75 22.18 -11.31
N ASP A 26 2.86 21.96 -10.59
CA ASP A 26 3.34 20.61 -10.29
C ASP A 26 2.31 19.81 -9.52
N LYS A 27 2.12 18.55 -9.93
CA LYS A 27 1.18 17.62 -9.33
C LYS A 27 1.84 16.81 -8.23
N ILE A 28 1.13 16.60 -7.14
CA ILE A 28 1.59 15.80 -6.00
C ILE A 28 1.09 14.39 -6.16
N ILE A 29 2.01 13.44 -6.25
CA ILE A 29 1.71 12.02 -6.41
C ILE A 29 2.20 11.25 -5.18
N ALA A 30 1.27 10.65 -4.46
CA ALA A 30 1.56 9.76 -3.36
C ALA A 30 1.95 8.37 -3.90
N ILE A 31 3.08 7.81 -3.47
CA ILE A 31 3.50 6.44 -3.84
C ILE A 31 3.33 5.55 -2.62
N ALA A 32 2.27 4.74 -2.63
CA ALA A 32 1.94 3.74 -1.63
C ALA A 32 2.35 2.34 -2.10
N GLY A 33 2.39 1.39 -1.20
CA GLY A 33 2.63 -0.03 -1.53
C GLY A 33 3.10 -0.81 -0.32
N ASN A 34 2.93 -2.12 -0.38
CA ASN A 34 3.41 -3.01 0.67
C ASN A 34 4.95 -2.96 0.79
N PRO A 35 5.53 -3.36 1.91
CA PRO A 35 6.98 -3.54 2.00
C PRO A 35 7.51 -4.51 0.92
N ASN A 36 8.68 -4.19 0.35
CA ASN A 36 9.41 -5.01 -0.62
C ASN A 36 8.76 -5.21 -2.01
N VAL A 37 7.74 -4.46 -2.37
CA VAL A 37 7.13 -4.50 -3.72
C VAL A 37 7.94 -3.78 -4.80
N GLY A 38 9.13 -3.25 -4.46
CA GLY A 38 9.97 -2.47 -5.35
C GLY A 38 9.60 -0.98 -5.43
N LYS A 39 8.82 -0.48 -4.47
CA LYS A 39 8.39 0.92 -4.36
C LYS A 39 9.58 1.91 -4.41
N SER A 40 10.58 1.72 -3.57
CA SER A 40 11.77 2.59 -3.54
C SER A 40 12.60 2.49 -4.83
N THR A 41 12.63 1.33 -5.48
CA THR A 41 13.29 1.18 -6.80
C THR A 41 12.56 1.98 -7.87
N LEU A 42 11.23 1.92 -7.90
CA LEU A 42 10.40 2.72 -8.80
C LEU A 42 10.63 4.21 -8.55
N PHE A 43 10.52 4.65 -7.30
CA PHE A 43 10.72 6.03 -6.87
C PHE A 43 12.10 6.57 -7.28
N ASN A 44 13.18 5.84 -6.95
CA ASN A 44 14.55 6.25 -7.27
C ASN A 44 14.81 6.37 -8.77
N ASN A 45 14.26 5.45 -9.56
CA ASN A 45 14.42 5.48 -11.01
C ASN A 45 13.59 6.58 -11.69
N LEU A 46 12.46 6.97 -11.13
CA LEU A 46 11.64 8.08 -11.62
C LEU A 46 12.27 9.44 -11.27
N THR A 47 12.84 9.58 -10.07
CA THR A 47 13.42 10.83 -9.57
C THR A 47 14.90 11.01 -9.94
N GLY A 48 15.52 9.99 -10.55
CA GLY A 48 16.97 10.01 -10.84
C GLY A 48 17.82 10.09 -9.58
N MET A 49 17.34 9.56 -8.44
CA MET A 49 17.95 9.62 -7.11
C MET A 49 18.07 11.05 -6.53
N ASN A 50 17.43 12.04 -7.18
CA ASN A 50 17.32 13.40 -6.66
C ASN A 50 16.15 13.46 -5.68
N GLN A 51 16.41 13.12 -4.44
CA GLN A 51 15.39 13.04 -3.39
C GLN A 51 15.79 13.85 -2.17
N HIS A 52 14.79 14.41 -1.51
CA HIS A 52 14.91 14.98 -0.18
C HIS A 52 14.33 13.98 0.81
N THR A 53 15.17 13.56 1.76
CA THR A 53 14.74 12.68 2.84
C THR A 53 14.55 13.45 4.12
N GLY A 54 13.58 13.06 4.92
CA GLY A 54 13.30 13.65 6.23
C GLY A 54 12.47 12.69 7.06
N ASN A 55 11.97 13.17 8.19
CA ASN A 55 11.00 12.43 8.99
C ASN A 55 9.62 13.07 8.84
N TRP A 56 8.58 12.24 8.96
CA TRP A 56 7.23 12.75 9.09
C TRP A 56 7.11 13.56 10.38
N PRO A 57 6.49 14.75 10.35
CA PRO A 57 6.37 15.62 11.50
C PRO A 57 5.77 14.90 12.71
N GLY A 58 6.46 14.96 13.86
CA GLY A 58 6.02 14.32 15.10
C GLY A 58 6.06 12.78 15.10
N LYS A 59 6.63 12.15 14.09
CA LYS A 59 6.76 10.68 13.98
C LYS A 59 8.23 10.29 13.72
N THR A 60 8.62 9.10 14.11
CA THR A 60 9.94 8.50 13.82
C THR A 60 10.01 7.88 12.41
N VAL A 61 8.99 8.07 11.60
CA VAL A 61 8.83 7.50 10.27
C VAL A 61 9.51 8.41 9.25
N THR A 62 10.31 7.84 8.36
CA THR A 62 11.01 8.58 7.29
C THR A 62 10.08 8.88 6.12
N ASN A 63 10.30 10.02 5.47
CA ASN A 63 9.70 10.36 4.19
C ASN A 63 10.79 10.61 3.14
N ALA A 64 10.43 10.44 1.87
CA ALA A 64 11.24 10.88 0.76
C ALA A 64 10.35 11.62 -0.24
N GLN A 65 10.85 12.76 -0.72
CA GLN A 65 10.23 13.53 -1.78
C GLN A 65 11.20 13.63 -2.95
N GLY A 66 10.69 13.44 -4.15
CA GLY A 66 11.49 13.55 -5.35
C GLY A 66 10.70 14.18 -6.49
N PHE A 67 11.42 14.76 -7.43
CA PHE A 67 10.82 15.41 -8.58
C PHE A 67 11.06 14.60 -9.85
N CYS A 68 10.00 14.42 -10.65
CA CYS A 68 10.16 13.95 -12.01
C CYS A 68 9.30 14.78 -12.97
N LYS A 69 9.65 14.77 -14.24
CA LYS A 69 9.00 15.58 -15.27
C LYS A 69 8.71 14.73 -16.49
N THR A 70 7.50 14.83 -17.00
CA THR A 70 7.11 14.37 -18.33
C THR A 70 7.13 15.54 -19.33
N ARG A 71 6.60 15.34 -20.51
CA ARG A 71 6.41 16.43 -21.48
C ARG A 71 5.26 17.35 -21.07
N ASN A 72 4.27 16.81 -20.34
CA ASN A 72 3.03 17.50 -20.03
C ASN A 72 3.06 18.11 -18.62
N HIS A 73 3.61 17.40 -17.64
CA HIS A 73 3.53 17.76 -16.23
C HIS A 73 4.85 17.63 -15.48
N GLY A 74 5.00 18.45 -14.43
CA GLY A 74 5.94 18.22 -13.33
C GLY A 74 5.25 17.47 -12.20
N TYR A 75 5.94 16.51 -11.61
CA TYR A 75 5.43 15.68 -10.52
C TYR A 75 6.34 15.76 -9.31
N VAL A 76 5.75 16.05 -8.16
CA VAL A 76 6.38 15.84 -6.86
C VAL A 76 5.92 14.48 -6.36
N LEU A 77 6.81 13.51 -6.38
CA LEU A 77 6.54 12.18 -5.86
C LEU A 77 6.82 12.17 -4.36
N VAL A 78 5.89 11.67 -3.58
CA VAL A 78 6.01 11.50 -2.14
C VAL A 78 6.00 10.01 -1.82
N ASP A 79 7.10 9.48 -1.31
CA ASP A 79 7.23 8.09 -0.91
C ASP A 79 6.59 7.91 0.46
N ILE A 80 5.42 7.23 0.51
CA ILE A 80 4.73 6.93 1.75
C ILE A 80 5.34 5.67 2.37
N PRO A 81 5.33 5.54 3.70
CA PRO A 81 5.80 4.33 4.37
C PRO A 81 5.16 3.07 3.81
N GLY A 82 5.95 2.02 3.65
CA GLY A 82 5.42 0.72 3.19
C GLY A 82 4.51 0.11 4.24
N THR A 83 3.26 -0.17 3.87
CA THR A 83 2.25 -0.70 4.78
C THR A 83 1.39 -1.76 4.10
N TYR A 84 0.81 -2.66 4.89
CA TYR A 84 -0.11 -3.70 4.40
C TYR A 84 -1.57 -3.26 4.47
N SER A 85 -1.86 -2.21 5.21
CA SER A 85 -3.21 -1.73 5.50
C SER A 85 -3.20 -0.24 5.82
N LEU A 86 -4.36 0.41 5.72
CA LEU A 86 -4.62 1.78 6.15
C LEU A 86 -5.55 1.84 7.39
N MET A 87 -5.59 0.74 8.16
CA MET A 87 -6.43 0.65 9.37
C MET A 87 -5.83 1.37 10.59
N ALA A 88 -4.60 1.91 10.45
CA ALA A 88 -3.90 2.71 11.45
C ALA A 88 -3.57 1.98 12.77
N HIS A 89 -3.17 0.71 12.67
CA HIS A 89 -2.67 -0.06 13.81
C HIS A 89 -1.18 0.19 14.10
N SER A 90 -0.44 0.81 13.17
CA SER A 90 0.95 1.23 13.34
C SER A 90 1.14 2.71 13.00
N ALA A 91 2.29 3.28 13.38
CA ALA A 91 2.62 4.65 13.05
C ALA A 91 2.76 4.86 11.53
N GLU A 92 3.28 3.86 10.81
CA GLU A 92 3.42 3.85 9.36
C GLU A 92 2.06 3.85 8.67
N GLU A 93 1.12 3.02 9.14
CA GLU A 93 -0.24 2.95 8.61
C GLU A 93 -1.00 4.26 8.85
N GLU A 94 -0.87 4.84 10.04
CA GLU A 94 -1.47 6.12 10.38
C GLU A 94 -0.97 7.24 9.46
N VAL A 95 0.36 7.31 9.26
CA VAL A 95 0.98 8.28 8.37
C VAL A 95 0.51 8.09 6.93
N ALA A 96 0.49 6.86 6.43
CA ALA A 96 0.05 6.54 5.08
C ALA A 96 -1.41 6.96 4.86
N ARG A 97 -2.31 6.56 5.77
CA ARG A 97 -3.72 6.94 5.73
C ARG A 97 -3.90 8.46 5.76
N ASN A 98 -3.27 9.14 6.72
CA ASN A 98 -3.43 10.58 6.89
C ASN A 98 -2.92 11.35 5.68
N PHE A 99 -1.82 10.92 5.06
CA PHE A 99 -1.31 11.57 3.86
C PHE A 99 -2.24 11.36 2.65
N ILE A 100 -2.77 10.16 2.45
CA ILE A 100 -3.72 9.88 1.36
C ILE A 100 -5.01 10.68 1.55
N CYS A 101 -5.51 10.80 2.80
CA CYS A 101 -6.74 11.52 3.10
C CYS A 101 -6.60 13.06 3.08
N PHE A 102 -5.51 13.57 3.65
CA PHE A 102 -5.37 14.99 4.01
C PHE A 102 -4.13 15.66 3.43
N GLY A 103 -3.20 14.91 2.83
CA GLY A 103 -1.93 15.43 2.33
C GLY A 103 -2.01 16.19 1.02
N GLY A 104 -3.20 16.34 0.43
CA GLY A 104 -3.41 17.10 -0.80
C GLY A 104 -2.76 16.50 -2.04
N SER A 105 -2.61 15.17 -2.08
CA SER A 105 -2.13 14.47 -3.28
C SER A 105 -3.17 14.56 -4.41
N ASP A 106 -2.71 14.90 -5.61
CA ASP A 106 -3.55 14.93 -6.82
C ASP A 106 -3.92 13.51 -7.27
N SER A 107 -3.06 12.53 -7.03
CA SER A 107 -3.31 11.10 -7.31
C SER A 107 -2.47 10.21 -6.41
N VAL A 108 -2.91 8.96 -6.26
CA VAL A 108 -2.20 7.93 -5.48
C VAL A 108 -1.78 6.79 -6.41
N VAL A 109 -0.51 6.45 -6.40
CA VAL A 109 0.02 5.26 -7.07
C VAL A 109 0.20 4.16 -6.04
N VAL A 110 -0.49 3.03 -6.22
CA VAL A 110 -0.31 1.86 -5.36
C VAL A 110 0.55 0.83 -6.07
N VAL A 111 1.77 0.62 -5.56
CA VAL A 111 2.72 -0.35 -6.13
C VAL A 111 2.47 -1.72 -5.52
N CYS A 112 2.22 -2.70 -6.40
CA CYS A 112 1.91 -4.08 -6.06
C CYS A 112 2.99 -5.03 -6.58
N ASP A 113 3.24 -6.11 -5.86
CA ASP A 113 4.09 -7.21 -6.31
C ASP A 113 3.26 -8.21 -7.13
N ALA A 114 3.62 -8.39 -8.39
CA ALA A 114 2.98 -9.32 -9.31
C ALA A 114 3.04 -10.78 -8.83
N THR A 115 4.00 -11.14 -7.99
CA THR A 115 4.16 -12.52 -7.48
C THR A 115 3.23 -12.86 -6.31
N CYS A 116 2.62 -11.84 -5.70
CA CYS A 116 1.68 -11.98 -4.58
C CYS A 116 0.59 -10.88 -4.63
N LEU A 117 -0.02 -10.71 -5.80
CA LEU A 117 -0.96 -9.62 -6.09
C LEU A 117 -2.15 -9.60 -5.13
N GLU A 118 -2.74 -10.74 -4.80
CA GLU A 118 -3.89 -10.86 -3.89
C GLU A 118 -3.63 -10.20 -2.54
N ARG A 119 -2.45 -10.44 -1.95
CA ARG A 119 -2.05 -9.80 -0.69
C ARG A 119 -1.96 -8.28 -0.80
N ASN A 120 -1.54 -7.77 -1.97
CA ASN A 120 -1.38 -6.34 -2.22
C ASN A 120 -2.73 -5.66 -2.51
N MET A 121 -3.72 -6.42 -3.02
CA MET A 121 -5.05 -5.90 -3.30
C MET A 121 -5.74 -5.31 -2.07
N ASN A 122 -5.44 -5.79 -0.87
CA ASN A 122 -6.01 -5.22 0.36
C ASN A 122 -5.68 -3.72 0.49
N LEU A 123 -4.43 -3.32 0.24
CA LEU A 123 -4.03 -1.92 0.27
C LEU A 123 -4.64 -1.13 -0.91
N VAL A 124 -4.73 -1.74 -2.09
CA VAL A 124 -5.36 -1.13 -3.27
C VAL A 124 -6.81 -0.78 -2.98
N LEU A 125 -7.59 -1.75 -2.51
CA LEU A 125 -9.02 -1.55 -2.21
C LEU A 125 -9.23 -0.48 -1.14
N GLN A 126 -8.44 -0.49 -0.06
CA GLN A 126 -8.52 0.54 0.98
C GLN A 126 -8.14 1.94 0.46
N THR A 127 -7.16 2.02 -0.44
CA THR A 127 -6.78 3.30 -1.07
C THR A 127 -7.90 3.82 -1.96
N MET A 128 -8.57 2.94 -2.71
CA MET A 128 -9.70 3.28 -3.58
C MET A 128 -10.94 3.70 -2.80
N GLU A 129 -11.12 3.24 -1.57
CA GLU A 129 -12.19 3.75 -0.69
C GLU A 129 -11.94 5.20 -0.23
N ILE A 130 -10.67 5.64 -0.20
CA ILE A 130 -10.29 6.99 0.23
C ILE A 130 -10.22 7.95 -0.95
N SER A 131 -9.66 7.52 -2.07
CA SER A 131 -9.38 8.36 -3.25
C SER A 131 -9.87 7.72 -4.53
N ASP A 132 -10.52 8.52 -5.39
CA ASP A 132 -10.98 8.09 -6.71
C ASP A 132 -9.84 8.14 -7.75
N HIS A 133 -8.80 8.93 -7.52
CA HIS A 133 -7.66 9.10 -8.42
C HIS A 133 -6.51 8.15 -8.08
N VAL A 134 -6.70 6.87 -8.39
CA VAL A 134 -5.73 5.80 -8.09
C VAL A 134 -5.17 5.20 -9.37
N LEU A 135 -3.84 5.03 -9.44
CA LEU A 135 -3.14 4.23 -10.44
C LEU A 135 -2.55 2.99 -9.77
N VAL A 136 -2.95 1.81 -10.21
CA VAL A 136 -2.37 0.56 -9.73
C VAL A 136 -1.15 0.19 -10.57
N CYS A 137 0.01 0.09 -9.94
CA CYS A 137 1.28 -0.26 -10.57
C CYS A 137 1.67 -1.68 -10.18
N VAL A 138 1.43 -2.65 -11.06
CA VAL A 138 1.81 -4.06 -10.88
C VAL A 138 3.27 -4.23 -11.28
N ASN A 139 4.17 -4.26 -10.31
CA ASN A 139 5.62 -4.34 -10.49
C ASN A 139 6.12 -5.78 -10.38
N LEU A 140 7.40 -6.02 -10.70
CA LEU A 140 8.06 -7.32 -10.67
C LEU A 140 7.47 -8.35 -11.65
N LEU A 141 6.95 -7.89 -12.80
CA LEU A 141 6.38 -8.77 -13.83
C LEU A 141 7.40 -9.79 -14.37
N ASP A 142 8.71 -9.47 -14.35
CA ASP A 142 9.76 -10.41 -14.74
C ASP A 142 9.94 -11.53 -13.69
N GLU A 143 9.68 -11.27 -12.44
CA GLU A 143 9.71 -12.28 -11.38
C GLU A 143 8.44 -13.14 -11.42
N ALA A 144 7.28 -12.55 -11.66
CA ALA A 144 6.05 -13.28 -11.88
C ALA A 144 6.16 -14.25 -13.06
N ALA A 145 6.68 -13.78 -14.20
CA ALA A 145 6.92 -14.62 -15.37
C ALA A 145 7.85 -15.79 -15.08
N ARG A 146 8.93 -15.59 -14.29
CA ARG A 146 9.82 -16.67 -13.85
C ARG A 146 9.12 -17.71 -12.98
N LYS A 147 8.10 -17.30 -12.24
CA LYS A 147 7.26 -18.17 -11.39
C LYS A 147 6.05 -18.73 -12.16
N ASN A 148 5.98 -18.58 -13.48
CA ASN A 148 4.84 -18.97 -14.32
C ASN A 148 3.52 -18.32 -13.89
N ILE A 149 3.58 -17.10 -13.36
CA ILE A 149 2.41 -16.29 -13.03
C ILE A 149 2.21 -15.29 -14.15
N SER A 150 1.01 -15.26 -14.71
CA SER A 150 0.57 -14.24 -15.66
C SER A 150 -0.61 -13.47 -15.08
N ILE A 151 -0.64 -12.16 -15.35
CA ILE A 151 -1.67 -11.26 -14.86
C ILE A 151 -2.32 -10.57 -16.04
N ASP A 152 -3.64 -10.68 -16.16
CA ASP A 152 -4.44 -9.93 -17.10
C ASP A 152 -4.67 -8.51 -16.57
N LEU A 153 -3.83 -7.57 -17.04
CA LEU A 153 -3.85 -6.18 -16.57
C LEU A 153 -5.08 -5.42 -17.09
N GLU A 154 -5.60 -5.77 -18.24
CA GLU A 154 -6.79 -5.14 -18.83
C GLU A 154 -8.03 -5.54 -18.03
N MET A 155 -8.23 -6.84 -17.81
CA MET A 155 -9.32 -7.35 -16.97
C MET A 155 -9.20 -6.82 -15.52
N LEU A 156 -7.98 -6.71 -14.98
CA LEU A 156 -7.75 -6.15 -13.65
C LEU A 156 -8.18 -4.68 -13.60
N SER A 157 -7.85 -3.88 -14.63
CA SER A 157 -8.28 -2.49 -14.74
C SER A 157 -9.80 -2.35 -14.84
N GLU A 158 -10.45 -3.20 -15.64
CA GLU A 158 -11.91 -3.23 -15.77
C GLU A 158 -12.59 -3.57 -14.43
N LYS A 159 -12.08 -4.59 -13.72
CA LYS A 159 -12.65 -5.00 -12.42
C LYS A 159 -12.44 -3.97 -11.32
N LEU A 160 -11.30 -3.30 -11.33
CA LEU A 160 -11.00 -2.26 -10.34
C LEU A 160 -11.65 -0.92 -10.68
N GLY A 161 -12.01 -0.67 -11.95
CA GLY A 161 -12.53 0.61 -12.41
C GLY A 161 -11.53 1.76 -12.35
N VAL A 162 -10.22 1.43 -12.26
CA VAL A 162 -9.10 2.37 -12.24
C VAL A 162 -7.99 1.91 -13.18
N PRO A 163 -7.13 2.81 -13.67
CA PRO A 163 -6.01 2.43 -14.53
C PRO A 163 -5.05 1.47 -13.82
N VAL A 164 -4.60 0.46 -14.57
CA VAL A 164 -3.58 -0.50 -14.12
C VAL A 164 -2.43 -0.50 -15.10
N VAL A 165 -1.20 -0.43 -14.59
CA VAL A 165 0.02 -0.48 -15.41
C VAL A 165 0.96 -1.56 -14.88
N GLY A 166 1.47 -2.38 -15.80
CA GLY A 166 2.48 -3.38 -15.48
C GLY A 166 3.89 -2.79 -15.59
N THR A 167 4.74 -3.06 -14.59
CA THR A 167 6.10 -2.51 -14.57
C THR A 167 7.16 -3.55 -14.25
N ILE A 168 8.36 -3.25 -14.74
CA ILE A 168 9.62 -3.80 -14.29
C ILE A 168 10.47 -2.58 -13.95
N ALA A 169 10.48 -2.15 -12.70
CA ALA A 169 11.00 -0.85 -12.27
C ALA A 169 12.43 -0.55 -12.75
N ARG A 170 13.24 -1.58 -13.02
CA ARG A 170 14.60 -1.46 -13.57
C ARG A 170 14.67 -1.19 -15.08
N LYS A 171 13.56 -1.36 -15.84
CA LYS A 171 13.53 -1.19 -17.29
C LYS A 171 12.98 0.17 -17.69
N LYS A 172 13.80 0.99 -18.37
CA LYS A 172 13.43 2.36 -18.80
C LYS A 172 12.11 2.40 -19.61
N LYS A 173 11.91 1.49 -20.56
CA LYS A 173 10.68 1.41 -21.36
C LYS A 173 9.43 1.21 -20.49
N SER A 174 9.56 0.46 -19.40
CA SER A 174 8.47 0.21 -18.46
C SER A 174 8.11 1.48 -17.68
N LEU A 175 9.12 2.28 -17.31
CA LEU A 175 8.91 3.57 -16.64
C LEU A 175 8.27 4.61 -17.57
N GLU A 176 8.62 4.60 -18.85
CA GLU A 176 7.98 5.48 -19.85
C GLU A 176 6.49 5.15 -19.99
N GLN A 177 6.12 3.87 -19.99
CA GLN A 177 4.72 3.43 -20.00
C GLN A 177 3.98 3.86 -18.73
N PHE A 178 4.62 3.71 -17.57
CA PHE A 178 4.09 4.16 -16.29
C PHE A 178 3.80 5.66 -16.30
N LEU A 179 4.76 6.49 -16.70
CA LEU A 179 4.61 7.94 -16.78
C LEU A 179 3.49 8.35 -17.75
N LYS A 180 3.35 7.64 -18.88
CA LYS A 180 2.26 7.88 -19.84
C LYS A 180 0.88 7.61 -19.22
N GLN A 181 0.75 6.54 -18.44
CA GLN A 181 -0.51 6.24 -17.72
C GLN A 181 -0.78 7.26 -16.60
N LEU A 182 0.27 7.72 -15.94
CA LEU A 182 0.16 8.75 -14.92
C LEU A 182 -0.29 10.10 -15.53
N ASP A 183 0.30 10.51 -16.67
CA ASP A 183 -0.14 11.69 -17.40
C ASP A 183 -1.63 11.56 -17.80
N ALA A 184 -2.03 10.41 -18.34
CA ALA A 184 -3.41 10.16 -18.73
C ALA A 184 -4.38 10.25 -17.53
N LEU A 185 -4.00 9.73 -16.36
CA LEU A 185 -4.81 9.80 -15.15
C LEU A 185 -5.00 11.25 -14.68
N VAL A 186 -3.94 12.06 -14.75
CA VAL A 186 -3.97 13.46 -14.30
C VAL A 186 -4.70 14.38 -15.30
N ASP A 187 -4.56 14.10 -16.60
CA ASP A 187 -5.23 14.85 -17.67
C ASP A 187 -6.70 14.46 -17.83
N ASP A 188 -7.01 13.20 -17.58
CA ASP A 188 -8.33 12.64 -17.80
C ASP A 188 -9.27 13.01 -16.65
N LYS A 189 -10.17 13.98 -16.93
CA LYS A 189 -11.28 14.31 -16.05
C LYS A 189 -12.44 13.31 -16.13
N LYS A 190 -12.18 12.09 -16.67
CA LYS A 190 -13.20 11.06 -16.69
C LYS A 190 -13.63 10.75 -15.26
N ASP A 191 -14.93 10.60 -15.09
CA ASP A 191 -15.50 10.05 -13.89
C ASP A 191 -14.99 8.59 -13.75
N LEU A 192 -13.91 8.41 -13.00
CA LEU A 192 -13.46 7.10 -12.62
C LEU A 192 -14.51 6.49 -11.69
N HIS A 193 -14.77 5.21 -11.86
CA HIS A 193 -15.67 4.46 -11.00
C HIS A 193 -14.90 3.34 -10.28
N PRO A 194 -14.11 3.70 -9.25
CA PRO A 194 -13.36 2.71 -8.49
C PRO A 194 -14.28 1.64 -7.92
N TYR A 195 -13.79 0.39 -7.93
CA TYR A 195 -14.51 -0.72 -7.32
C TYR A 195 -14.81 -0.41 -5.85
N GLN A 196 -16.09 -0.47 -5.50
CA GLN A 196 -16.55 -0.25 -4.14
C GLN A 196 -16.74 -1.57 -3.43
N VAL A 197 -16.02 -1.75 -2.32
CA VAL A 197 -16.17 -2.95 -1.48
C VAL A 197 -17.59 -2.99 -0.90
N GLN A 198 -18.26 -4.12 -1.08
CA GLN A 198 -19.60 -4.35 -0.54
C GLN A 198 -19.49 -5.02 0.83
N TYR A 199 -19.98 -4.34 1.83
CA TYR A 199 -20.03 -4.87 3.19
C TYR A 199 -21.30 -5.68 3.44
N SER A 200 -21.42 -6.23 4.64
CA SER A 200 -22.68 -6.91 5.01
C SER A 200 -23.86 -5.95 4.97
N PRO A 201 -25.08 -6.40 4.63
CA PRO A 201 -26.25 -5.53 4.54
C PRO A 201 -26.51 -4.69 5.79
N ILE A 202 -26.15 -5.20 6.95
CA ILE A 202 -26.29 -4.49 8.24
C ILE A 202 -25.35 -3.29 8.31
N ILE A 203 -24.09 -3.46 7.85
CA ILE A 203 -23.09 -2.35 7.82
C ILE A 203 -23.48 -1.34 6.74
N GLU A 204 -23.94 -1.80 5.56
CA GLU A 204 -24.40 -0.91 4.49
C GLU A 204 -25.59 -0.04 4.94
N GLN A 205 -26.53 -0.60 5.67
CA GLN A 205 -27.65 0.15 6.23
C GLN A 205 -27.17 1.20 7.24
N ALA A 206 -26.24 0.83 8.12
CA ALA A 206 -25.68 1.76 9.10
C ALA A 206 -24.93 2.93 8.41
N ILE A 207 -24.18 2.65 7.33
CA ILE A 207 -23.54 3.69 6.51
C ILE A 207 -24.62 4.61 5.90
N ALA A 208 -25.63 4.04 5.26
CA ALA A 208 -26.69 4.80 4.59
C ALA A 208 -27.48 5.73 5.52
N MET A 209 -27.56 5.43 6.82
CA MET A 209 -28.22 6.28 7.81
C MET A 209 -27.48 7.60 8.07
N ALA A 210 -26.16 7.59 8.10
CA ALA A 210 -25.36 8.77 8.46
C ALA A 210 -24.63 9.42 7.26
N GLU A 211 -24.34 8.67 6.19
CA GLU A 211 -23.61 9.18 5.03
C GLU A 211 -24.17 10.46 4.41
N PRO A 212 -25.49 10.65 4.22
CA PRO A 212 -26.02 11.89 3.63
C PRO A 212 -25.60 13.14 4.40
N LEU A 213 -25.57 13.09 5.73
CA LEU A 213 -25.15 14.20 6.58
C LEU A 213 -23.62 14.41 6.52
N VAL A 214 -22.85 13.33 6.52
CA VAL A 214 -21.40 13.39 6.33
C VAL A 214 -21.08 14.01 4.98
N LYS A 215 -21.73 13.57 3.90
CA LYS A 215 -21.53 14.05 2.53
C LYS A 215 -21.80 15.56 2.41
N ALA A 216 -22.87 16.05 3.02
CA ALA A 216 -23.20 17.46 3.05
C ALA A 216 -22.13 18.30 3.75
N ARG A 217 -21.36 17.71 4.68
CA ARG A 217 -20.37 18.43 5.48
C ARG A 217 -18.97 18.42 4.87
N VAL A 218 -18.57 17.32 4.26
CA VAL A 218 -17.23 17.22 3.65
C VAL A 218 -17.14 17.86 2.26
N GLU A 219 -18.25 18.21 1.64
CA GLU A 219 -18.31 18.93 0.36
C GLU A 219 -17.43 18.33 -0.76
N GLY A 220 -17.29 17.02 -0.79
CA GLY A 220 -16.45 16.31 -1.74
C GLY A 220 -14.94 16.34 -1.47
N LYS A 221 -14.49 16.92 -0.35
CA LYS A 221 -13.06 16.93 0.03
C LYS A 221 -12.55 15.57 0.48
N ILE A 222 -13.43 14.73 0.99
CA ILE A 222 -13.15 13.38 1.49
C ILE A 222 -14.27 12.48 1.01
N ASN A 223 -13.97 11.20 0.74
CA ASN A 223 -14.99 10.21 0.42
C ASN A 223 -15.96 10.04 1.60
N SER A 224 -17.23 10.39 1.39
CA SER A 224 -18.24 10.43 2.45
C SER A 224 -18.54 9.04 3.03
N ARG A 225 -18.60 8.02 2.17
CA ARG A 225 -18.87 6.65 2.58
C ARG A 225 -17.76 6.09 3.46
N TRP A 226 -16.51 6.23 3.02
CA TRP A 226 -15.35 5.83 3.80
C TRP A 226 -15.29 6.55 5.15
N LEU A 227 -15.51 7.87 5.13
CA LEU A 227 -15.52 8.65 6.36
C LEU A 227 -16.63 8.21 7.30
N THR A 228 -17.84 7.95 6.79
CA THR A 228 -18.97 7.46 7.61
C THR A 228 -18.60 6.13 8.28
N LEU A 229 -18.02 5.19 7.54
CA LEU A 229 -17.56 3.91 8.10
C LEU A 229 -16.55 4.13 9.23
N LYS A 230 -15.62 5.08 9.06
CA LYS A 230 -14.61 5.41 10.08
C LYS A 230 -15.19 6.17 11.28
N LEU A 231 -16.21 6.99 11.08
CA LEU A 231 -16.94 7.64 12.18
C LEU A 231 -17.71 6.62 13.03
N LEU A 232 -18.27 5.58 12.40
CA LEU A 232 -18.92 4.48 13.14
C LEU A 232 -17.90 3.69 13.97
N ASP A 233 -16.67 3.54 13.46
CA ASP A 233 -15.56 2.88 14.17
C ASP A 233 -14.95 3.76 15.28
N SER A 234 -15.16 5.07 15.26
CA SER A 234 -14.68 6.02 16.28
C SER A 234 -13.17 5.94 16.55
N ASP A 235 -12.34 5.99 15.48
CA ASP A 235 -10.88 6.03 15.59
C ASP A 235 -10.41 7.40 16.12
N PRO A 236 -9.85 7.51 17.36
CA PRO A 236 -9.47 8.80 17.93
C PRO A 236 -8.36 9.51 17.15
N SER A 237 -7.44 8.74 16.52
CA SER A 237 -6.33 9.31 15.75
C SER A 237 -6.84 10.00 14.49
N LEU A 238 -7.81 9.40 13.81
CA LEU A 238 -8.46 10.00 12.65
C LEU A 238 -9.28 11.24 13.03
N MET A 239 -10.00 11.20 14.13
CA MET A 239 -10.83 12.34 14.58
C MET A 239 -10.00 13.60 14.80
N LYS A 240 -8.83 13.47 15.40
CA LYS A 240 -7.90 14.58 15.62
C LYS A 240 -7.45 15.24 14.31
N GLU A 241 -7.03 14.42 13.35
CA GLU A 241 -6.57 14.90 12.04
C GLU A 241 -7.73 15.47 11.20
N LEU A 242 -8.90 14.85 11.27
CA LEU A 242 -10.11 15.31 10.59
C LEU A 242 -10.53 16.70 11.10
N LYS A 243 -10.51 16.92 12.42
CA LYS A 243 -10.78 18.21 13.04
C LYS A 243 -9.79 19.29 12.59
N ALA A 244 -8.51 18.95 12.52
CA ALA A 244 -7.49 19.86 12.00
C ALA A 244 -7.72 20.20 10.53
N TYR A 245 -8.09 19.19 9.71
CA TYR A 245 -8.31 19.33 8.27
C TYR A 245 -9.57 20.14 7.93
N LEU A 246 -10.68 19.89 8.60
CA LEU A 246 -11.95 20.57 8.37
C LEU A 246 -12.02 21.95 9.05
N GLY A 247 -11.18 22.17 10.09
CA GLY A 247 -11.19 23.39 10.92
C GLY A 247 -12.32 23.42 11.96
N GLU A 248 -13.11 22.36 12.05
CA GLU A 248 -14.20 22.17 13.01
C GLU A 248 -14.30 20.70 13.45
N ASP A 249 -14.91 20.46 14.59
CA ASP A 249 -15.21 19.09 15.04
C ASP A 249 -16.59 18.70 14.50
N ILE A 250 -16.61 17.79 13.53
CA ILE A 250 -17.88 17.35 12.94
C ILE A 250 -18.77 16.60 13.93
N LEU A 251 -18.20 16.08 15.03
CA LEU A 251 -18.96 15.44 16.10
C LEU A 251 -19.68 16.45 17.02
N ASP A 252 -19.33 17.74 16.95
CA ASP A 252 -20.08 18.80 17.64
C ASP A 252 -21.42 19.14 16.97
N ILE A 253 -21.73 18.50 15.84
CA ILE A 253 -22.98 18.71 15.07
C ILE A 253 -24.04 17.73 15.61
N PRO A 254 -25.11 18.24 16.27
CA PRO A 254 -26.08 17.37 16.94
C PRO A 254 -26.79 16.38 16.02
N GLU A 255 -27.18 16.83 14.82
CA GLU A 255 -27.90 15.99 13.85
C GLU A 255 -27.01 14.85 13.35
N LEU A 256 -25.72 15.11 13.11
CA LEU A 256 -24.76 14.08 12.68
C LEU A 256 -24.48 13.10 13.80
N THR A 257 -24.26 13.59 15.00
CA THR A 257 -24.01 12.75 16.18
C THR A 257 -25.20 11.85 16.46
N GLN A 258 -26.42 12.40 16.39
CA GLN A 258 -27.65 11.59 16.52
C GLN A 258 -27.73 10.49 15.45
N ALA A 259 -27.48 10.81 14.18
CA ALA A 259 -27.53 9.82 13.11
C ALA A 259 -26.46 8.71 13.27
N LEU A 260 -25.26 9.07 13.75
CA LEU A 260 -24.21 8.11 14.06
C LEU A 260 -24.59 7.21 15.23
N ASP A 261 -25.24 7.75 16.27
CA ASP A 261 -25.69 6.97 17.41
C ASP A 261 -26.83 6.03 17.03
N GLU A 262 -27.79 6.49 16.22
CA GLU A 262 -28.85 5.63 15.65
C GLU A 262 -28.26 4.50 14.79
N ALA A 263 -27.24 4.79 13.97
CA ALA A 263 -26.54 3.79 13.17
C ALA A 263 -25.77 2.79 14.05
N ARG A 264 -25.12 3.24 15.13
CA ARG A 264 -24.47 2.35 16.11
C ARG A 264 -25.48 1.48 16.86
N GLU A 265 -26.63 2.04 17.25
CA GLU A 265 -27.72 1.27 17.85
C GLU A 265 -28.25 0.21 16.90
N HIS A 266 -28.41 0.55 15.59
CA HIS A 266 -28.75 -0.42 14.56
C HIS A 266 -27.76 -1.57 14.51
N LEU A 267 -26.44 -1.29 14.45
CA LEU A 267 -25.40 -2.33 14.49
C LEU A 267 -25.49 -3.20 15.73
N SER A 268 -25.69 -2.58 16.89
CA SER A 268 -25.80 -3.28 18.18
C SER A 268 -26.99 -4.21 18.26
N LYS A 269 -28.15 -3.83 17.70
CA LYS A 269 -29.37 -4.68 17.62
C LYS A 269 -29.12 -6.02 16.89
N TYR A 270 -28.16 -6.01 15.95
CA TYR A 270 -27.75 -7.21 15.22
C TYR A 270 -26.48 -7.85 15.80
N GLY A 271 -26.07 -7.48 17.00
CA GLY A 271 -24.90 -8.02 17.67
C GLY A 271 -23.56 -7.62 17.02
N VAL A 272 -23.54 -6.56 16.21
CA VAL A 272 -22.32 -6.05 15.56
C VAL A 272 -21.70 -5.01 16.48
N THR A 273 -20.77 -5.46 17.33
CA THR A 273 -19.92 -4.56 18.10
C THR A 273 -18.88 -3.89 17.21
N ARG A 274 -18.16 -2.89 17.72
CA ARG A 274 -17.07 -2.23 17.03
C ARG A 274 -16.01 -3.23 16.52
N GLU A 275 -15.60 -4.17 17.35
CA GLU A 275 -14.61 -5.21 17.00
C GLU A 275 -15.14 -6.11 15.88
N ILE A 276 -16.38 -6.60 16.01
CA ILE A 276 -17.01 -7.43 14.98
C ILE A 276 -17.20 -6.66 13.67
N MET A 277 -17.46 -5.35 13.74
CA MET A 277 -17.53 -4.51 12.54
C MET A 277 -16.18 -4.45 11.84
N GLY A 278 -15.11 -4.20 12.57
CA GLY A 278 -13.74 -4.21 12.04
C GLY A 278 -13.38 -5.52 11.36
N ASP A 279 -13.65 -6.65 12.03
CA ASP A 279 -13.41 -7.99 11.47
C ASP A 279 -14.20 -8.24 10.17
N ARG A 280 -15.47 -7.82 10.13
CA ARG A 280 -16.31 -7.96 8.92
C ARG A 280 -15.85 -7.08 7.77
N VAL A 281 -15.35 -5.88 8.06
CA VAL A 281 -14.77 -4.98 7.07
C VAL A 281 -13.51 -5.61 6.46
N VAL A 282 -12.61 -6.12 7.30
CA VAL A 282 -11.40 -6.83 6.84
C VAL A 282 -11.76 -8.07 6.02
N ALA A 283 -12.72 -8.86 6.48
CA ALA A 283 -13.16 -10.06 5.75
C ALA A 283 -13.76 -9.72 4.37
N ALA A 284 -14.51 -8.63 4.26
CA ALA A 284 -15.05 -8.16 2.98
C ALA A 284 -13.97 -7.69 2.01
N LEU A 285 -12.95 -6.99 2.51
CA LEU A 285 -11.77 -6.57 1.73
C LEU A 285 -11.01 -7.79 1.18
N VAL A 286 -10.72 -8.77 2.04
CA VAL A 286 -10.03 -10.01 1.64
C VAL A 286 -10.84 -10.80 0.62
N ALA A 287 -12.14 -10.98 0.85
CA ALA A 287 -13.01 -11.70 -0.10
C ALA A 287 -13.10 -10.97 -1.46
N SER A 288 -13.12 -9.64 -1.45
CA SER A 288 -13.10 -8.84 -2.68
C SER A 288 -11.78 -8.99 -3.43
N ALA A 289 -10.66 -8.94 -2.71
CA ALA A 289 -9.31 -9.15 -3.27
C ALA A 289 -9.18 -10.53 -3.91
N GLU A 290 -9.60 -11.58 -3.20
CA GLU A 290 -9.61 -12.97 -3.71
C GLU A 290 -10.47 -13.09 -4.99
N LYS A 291 -11.69 -12.53 -4.98
CA LYS A 291 -12.59 -12.55 -6.13
C LYS A 291 -11.99 -11.88 -7.35
N ILE A 292 -11.35 -10.70 -7.19
CA ILE A 292 -10.71 -9.97 -8.28
C ILE A 292 -9.52 -10.76 -8.81
N CYS A 293 -8.64 -11.25 -7.93
CA CYS A 293 -7.42 -11.96 -8.32
C CYS A 293 -7.69 -13.34 -8.93
N ARG A 294 -8.76 -14.04 -8.53
CA ARG A 294 -9.13 -15.35 -9.09
C ARG A 294 -9.30 -15.29 -10.61
N ASP A 295 -9.85 -14.21 -11.13
CA ASP A 295 -10.15 -14.07 -12.55
C ASP A 295 -9.01 -13.40 -13.33
N THR A 296 -8.09 -12.72 -12.65
CA THR A 296 -7.05 -11.90 -13.29
C THR A 296 -5.64 -12.45 -13.14
N VAL A 297 -5.41 -13.37 -12.19
CA VAL A 297 -4.12 -14.00 -11.95
C VAL A 297 -4.16 -15.46 -12.36
N HIS A 298 -3.32 -15.84 -13.30
CA HIS A 298 -3.26 -17.20 -13.84
C HIS A 298 -1.92 -17.84 -13.50
N PHE A 299 -2.00 -19.02 -12.90
CA PHE A 299 -0.84 -19.87 -12.64
C PHE A 299 -0.70 -20.86 -13.79
N ASN A 300 0.23 -20.64 -14.69
CA ASN A 300 0.50 -21.59 -15.78
C ASN A 300 1.21 -22.81 -15.19
N GLN A 301 0.46 -23.88 -15.00
CA GLN A 301 0.98 -25.19 -14.58
C GLN A 301 1.73 -25.87 -15.72
N SER A 302 2.78 -25.26 -16.25
CA SER A 302 3.77 -25.97 -17.06
C SER A 302 4.94 -26.33 -16.15
N GLU A 303 5.01 -27.62 -15.77
CA GLU A 303 6.20 -28.28 -15.21
C GLU A 303 6.96 -27.47 -14.13
N TYR A 304 6.28 -27.13 -13.05
CA TYR A 304 7.00 -26.85 -11.81
C TYR A 304 7.79 -28.13 -11.51
N ASN A 305 9.11 -28.04 -11.69
CA ASN A 305 10.09 -29.12 -11.66
C ASN A 305 9.63 -30.28 -10.82
N GLU A 306 9.28 -31.42 -11.42
CA GLU A 306 9.01 -32.67 -10.66
C GLU A 306 10.17 -32.99 -9.71
N GLY A 307 11.39 -32.54 -10.04
CA GLY A 307 12.57 -32.61 -9.21
C GLY A 307 12.45 -31.83 -7.91
N ASP A 308 11.97 -30.57 -7.96
CA ASP A 308 11.82 -29.73 -6.75
C ASP A 308 10.70 -30.27 -5.85
N ARG A 309 9.59 -30.75 -6.42
CA ARG A 309 8.52 -31.42 -5.66
C ARG A 309 8.99 -32.72 -5.02
N ARG A 310 9.85 -33.51 -5.69
CA ARG A 310 10.44 -34.73 -5.13
C ARG A 310 11.40 -34.37 -4.01
N LEU A 311 12.23 -33.35 -4.22
CA LEU A 311 13.18 -32.87 -3.21
C LEU A 311 12.44 -32.34 -1.98
N ASP A 312 11.42 -31.50 -2.19
CA ASP A 312 10.60 -30.94 -1.13
C ASP A 312 9.86 -32.05 -0.36
N LYS A 313 9.27 -33.01 -1.06
CA LYS A 313 8.62 -34.18 -0.46
C LYS A 313 9.61 -35.06 0.36
N ILE A 314 10.87 -35.15 -0.06
CA ILE A 314 11.91 -35.87 0.66
C ILE A 314 12.32 -35.08 1.92
N LEU A 315 12.51 -33.77 1.79
CA LEU A 315 12.96 -32.90 2.88
C LEU A 315 11.89 -32.68 3.96
N THR A 316 10.61 -32.61 3.56
CA THR A 316 9.48 -32.31 4.45
C THR A 316 8.78 -33.57 5.01
N SER A 317 9.05 -34.74 4.46
CA SER A 317 8.48 -35.99 4.94
C SER A 317 9.02 -36.39 6.33
N ARG A 318 8.15 -36.84 7.22
CA ARG A 318 8.52 -37.29 8.56
C ARG A 318 9.52 -38.47 8.55
N PHE A 319 9.49 -39.35 7.53
CA PHE A 319 10.35 -40.50 7.45
C PHE A 319 11.73 -40.21 6.83
N THR A 320 11.78 -39.27 5.87
CA THR A 320 13.04 -38.95 5.15
C THR A 320 13.64 -37.63 5.61
N GLY A 321 12.84 -36.68 6.08
CA GLY A 321 13.30 -35.37 6.54
C GLY A 321 14.20 -35.46 7.78
N TYR A 322 13.85 -36.27 8.79
CA TYR A 322 14.71 -36.45 9.97
C TYR A 322 16.08 -37.05 9.64
N PRO A 323 16.20 -38.14 8.86
CA PRO A 323 17.50 -38.63 8.43
C PRO A 323 18.33 -37.63 7.64
N VAL A 324 17.70 -36.88 6.73
CA VAL A 324 18.37 -35.81 5.94
C VAL A 324 18.85 -34.69 6.85
N MET A 325 18.03 -34.26 7.80
CA MET A 325 18.40 -33.25 8.78
C MET A 325 19.58 -33.67 9.65
N ILE A 326 19.57 -34.92 10.15
CA ILE A 326 20.67 -35.46 10.94
C ILE A 326 21.94 -35.61 10.10
N GLY A 327 21.82 -36.05 8.84
CA GLY A 327 22.93 -36.12 7.89
C GLY A 327 23.54 -34.75 7.61
N MET A 328 22.69 -33.73 7.38
CA MET A 328 23.11 -32.35 7.16
C MET A 328 23.82 -31.77 8.40
N LEU A 329 23.27 -32.05 9.59
CA LEU A 329 23.88 -31.66 10.86
C LEU A 329 25.25 -32.32 11.06
N ALA A 330 25.36 -33.60 10.75
CA ALA A 330 26.63 -34.34 10.82
C ALA A 330 27.69 -33.77 9.86
N VAL A 331 27.27 -33.37 8.64
CA VAL A 331 28.16 -32.72 7.67
C VAL A 331 28.62 -31.34 8.19
N VAL A 332 27.72 -30.57 8.77
CA VAL A 332 28.07 -29.26 9.38
C VAL A 332 29.05 -29.45 10.53
N PHE A 333 28.78 -30.38 11.44
CA PHE A 333 29.73 -30.69 12.52
C PHE A 333 31.08 -31.17 12.00
N TRP A 334 31.09 -32.05 11.00
CA TRP A 334 32.33 -32.53 10.41
C TRP A 334 33.12 -31.41 9.77
N LEU A 335 32.46 -30.51 8.98
CA LEU A 335 33.07 -29.35 8.40
C LEU A 335 33.59 -28.37 9.47
N THR A 336 32.85 -28.19 10.56
CA THR A 336 33.25 -27.28 11.64
C THR A 336 34.45 -27.81 12.39
N ILE A 337 34.47 -29.12 12.72
CA ILE A 337 35.56 -29.75 13.49
C ILE A 337 36.81 -29.96 12.62
N THR A 338 36.62 -30.44 11.40
CA THR A 338 37.76 -30.77 10.50
C THR A 338 38.20 -29.57 9.71
N GLY A 339 37.25 -28.80 9.17
CA GLY A 339 37.50 -27.61 8.34
C GLY A 339 38.11 -26.44 9.10
N ALA A 340 37.78 -26.25 10.39
CA ALA A 340 38.39 -25.21 11.21
C ALA A 340 39.84 -25.54 11.62
N ASN A 341 40.19 -26.81 11.71
CA ASN A 341 41.53 -27.22 12.05
C ASN A 341 42.55 -27.03 10.91
N TYR A 342 42.13 -27.16 9.65
CA TYR A 342 43.02 -26.97 8.50
C TYR A 342 43.64 -25.56 8.39
N PRO A 343 42.86 -24.46 8.44
CA PRO A 343 43.41 -23.11 8.42
C PRO A 343 44.29 -22.81 9.64
N SER A 344 43.93 -23.34 10.82
CA SER A 344 44.71 -23.15 12.05
C SER A 344 46.06 -23.85 11.98
N GLN A 345 46.13 -25.07 11.43
CA GLN A 345 47.38 -25.78 11.21
C GLN A 345 48.24 -25.09 10.15
N MET A 346 47.65 -24.65 9.02
CA MET A 346 48.39 -23.88 8.00
C MET A 346 48.99 -22.59 8.57
N LEU A 347 48.26 -21.87 9.42
CA LEU A 347 48.76 -20.68 10.08
C LEU A 347 49.88 -21.05 11.08
N ALA A 348 49.73 -22.05 11.88
CA ALA A 348 50.75 -22.52 12.81
C ALA A 348 52.02 -22.94 12.06
N ASP A 349 51.91 -23.73 10.98
CA ASP A 349 53.04 -24.19 10.17
C ASP A 349 53.73 -22.97 9.45
N ALA A 350 52.96 -21.97 9.03
CA ALA A 350 53.50 -20.74 8.45
C ALA A 350 54.29 -19.93 9.49
N PHE A 351 53.83 -19.81 10.71
CA PHE A 351 54.52 -19.15 11.80
C PHE A 351 55.80 -19.89 12.24
N PHE A 352 55.75 -21.23 12.30
CA PHE A 352 56.91 -22.04 12.61
C PHE A 352 58.01 -22.05 11.53
N ARG A 353 57.70 -21.73 10.27
CA ARG A 353 58.69 -21.56 9.19
C ARG A 353 59.30 -20.17 9.13
N LEU A 354 58.78 -19.21 9.87
CA LEU A 354 59.27 -17.84 9.95
C LEU A 354 60.19 -17.61 11.18
N GLN A 355 60.27 -18.58 12.09
CA GLN A 355 61.27 -18.64 13.16
C GLN A 355 62.48 -19.49 12.76
#